data_67af2fdcd4971200d7b9410ff9dc93d1
#
_entry.id   67af2fdcd4971200d7b9410ff9dc93d1
#
_cell.length_a   1.000
_cell.length_b   1.000
_cell.length_c   1.000
_cell.angle_alpha   90.00
_cell.angle_beta   90.00
_cell.angle_gamma   90.00
#
_symmetry.space_group_name_H-M   'P 1'
#
loop_
_entity.id
_entity.type
_entity.pdbx_description
1 polymer ?
#
loop_
_entity_poly.entity_id
_entity_poly.type
_entity_poly.pdbx_seq_one_letter_code
_entity_poly.pdbx_strand_id
1 'polypeptide(L)'
;MYISEKAKSISPSTTLAIDAKFKQMKADGIDVVGFGAGEPDFDTPQYIKDAAIKAINEGKTKYTPAAGTVELRKAICKKLKDENGLDYTFDQIVVSNGAKHSLVNAFQAILNPGDEVIIPAPFWVSYPEMVKLADGVPVVLQTTEEDEFKFTAEAFKAAINDKTRALVLNSPSNPTGMVYTKEELSAIAKVAVENNIYVISDEIYEHLVYEGEATSIAAICPEMKDLTIIINGVSKTYAMTGWRIGYSAAPAPIAKVMSNIQSHATSNPNSIAQAATVAALSGGQDEIAVMKKAFRERRDYMVERINAIEGVSCLKPQGAFYVLMNISALKGRYIGDTLINSSDDFANALLEKAKVALVPCSGFGNDNFVRWSYATSMENIKEGIDRVENFIKLTH
;
A
#
# COMPACT_ATOMS: atom_id res chain seq x y z
N MET A 1 -24.12 -16.89 -19.85
CA MET A 1 -23.00 -16.02 -20.28
C MET A 1 -21.70 -16.72 -19.93
N TYR A 2 -20.73 -16.82 -20.86
CA TYR A 2 -19.41 -17.43 -20.59
C TYR A 2 -18.50 -16.38 -19.93
N ILE A 3 -17.84 -16.73 -18.84
CA ILE A 3 -16.82 -15.93 -18.13
C ILE A 3 -15.63 -16.85 -17.91
N SER A 4 -14.40 -16.37 -18.18
CA SER A 4 -13.18 -17.16 -17.99
C SER A 4 -12.99 -17.55 -16.52
N GLU A 5 -12.39 -18.72 -16.26
CA GLU A 5 -12.14 -19.19 -14.89
C GLU A 5 -11.19 -18.24 -14.14
N LYS A 6 -10.20 -17.66 -14.83
CA LYS A 6 -9.34 -16.61 -14.26
C LYS A 6 -10.16 -15.42 -13.77
N ALA A 7 -11.10 -14.91 -14.57
CA ALA A 7 -11.94 -13.78 -14.15
C ALA A 7 -12.83 -14.12 -12.93
N LYS A 8 -13.34 -15.36 -12.86
CA LYS A 8 -14.13 -15.82 -11.70
C LYS A 8 -13.32 -15.96 -10.42
N SER A 9 -12.00 -16.22 -10.52
CA SER A 9 -11.13 -16.37 -9.36
C SER A 9 -10.74 -15.05 -8.70
N ILE A 10 -11.02 -13.89 -9.34
CA ILE A 10 -10.68 -12.57 -8.83
C ILE A 10 -11.78 -12.07 -7.89
N SER A 11 -11.42 -11.82 -6.65
CA SER A 11 -12.34 -11.31 -5.64
C SER A 11 -12.53 -9.79 -5.75
N PRO A 12 -13.74 -9.26 -5.48
CA PRO A 12 -13.94 -7.82 -5.39
C PRO A 12 -13.15 -7.23 -4.20
N SER A 13 -12.74 -5.97 -4.33
CA SER A 13 -12.03 -5.26 -3.26
C SER A 13 -12.98 -4.88 -2.11
N THR A 14 -12.76 -5.43 -0.93
CA THR A 14 -13.53 -5.08 0.29
C THR A 14 -13.39 -3.61 0.66
N THR A 15 -12.21 -3.01 0.48
CA THR A 15 -11.98 -1.59 0.73
C THR A 15 -12.82 -0.69 -0.17
N LEU A 16 -12.97 -1.03 -1.46
CA LEU A 16 -13.80 -0.26 -2.40
C LEU A 16 -15.29 -0.42 -2.09
N ALA A 17 -15.72 -1.58 -1.61
CA ALA A 17 -17.13 -1.81 -1.25
C ALA A 17 -17.56 -0.93 -0.06
N ILE A 18 -16.76 -0.85 1.00
CA ILE A 18 -17.02 0.02 2.16
C ILE A 18 -16.99 1.51 1.74
N ASP A 19 -16.01 1.91 0.94
CA ASP A 19 -15.91 3.30 0.45
C ASP A 19 -17.13 3.70 -0.41
N ALA A 20 -17.60 2.80 -1.26
CA ALA A 20 -18.80 3.03 -2.05
C ALA A 20 -20.06 3.19 -1.17
N LYS A 21 -20.24 2.33 -0.15
CA LYS A 21 -21.35 2.42 0.80
C LYS A 21 -21.27 3.73 1.61
N PHE A 22 -20.09 4.10 2.09
CA PHE A 22 -19.84 5.36 2.77
C PHE A 22 -20.20 6.57 1.90
N LYS A 23 -19.73 6.61 0.66
CA LYS A 23 -20.05 7.71 -0.30
C LYS A 23 -21.52 7.79 -0.59
N GLN A 24 -22.21 6.65 -0.75
CA GLN A 24 -23.66 6.62 -0.96
C GLN A 24 -24.39 7.22 0.24
N MET A 25 -24.07 6.77 1.47
CA MET A 25 -24.69 7.29 2.70
C MET A 25 -24.50 8.81 2.83
N LYS A 26 -23.30 9.31 2.50
CA LYS A 26 -23.01 10.75 2.51
C LYS A 26 -23.82 11.51 1.46
N ALA A 27 -23.97 10.94 0.27
CA ALA A 27 -24.82 11.52 -0.79
C ALA A 27 -26.31 11.56 -0.41
N ASP A 28 -26.78 10.58 0.38
CA ASP A 28 -28.12 10.52 0.93
C ASP A 28 -28.35 11.47 2.12
N GLY A 29 -27.35 12.31 2.45
CA GLY A 29 -27.42 13.27 3.55
C GLY A 29 -27.25 12.67 4.96
N ILE A 30 -26.80 11.42 5.07
CA ILE A 30 -26.57 10.77 6.35
C ILE A 30 -25.24 11.30 6.92
N ASP A 31 -25.26 11.72 8.19
CA ASP A 31 -24.06 12.09 8.93
C ASP A 31 -23.22 10.87 9.25
N VAL A 32 -22.28 10.54 8.37
CA VAL A 32 -21.38 9.40 8.44
C VAL A 32 -19.92 9.84 8.40
N VAL A 33 -19.08 9.26 9.26
CA VAL A 33 -17.63 9.50 9.30
C VAL A 33 -16.89 8.31 8.71
N GLY A 34 -15.91 8.55 7.83
CA GLY A 34 -15.21 7.47 7.11
C GLY A 34 -13.71 7.45 7.35
N PHE A 35 -13.19 6.25 7.60
CA PHE A 35 -11.76 5.96 7.80
C PHE A 35 -11.26 4.88 6.83
N GLY A 36 -12.00 4.65 5.74
CA GLY A 36 -11.64 3.66 4.72
C GLY A 36 -10.65 4.18 3.68
N ALA A 37 -10.51 5.51 3.54
CA ALA A 37 -9.72 6.13 2.48
C ALA A 37 -8.24 5.70 2.54
N GLY A 38 -7.73 5.26 1.40
CA GLY A 38 -6.32 4.92 1.23
C GLY A 38 -5.54 6.04 0.54
N GLU A 39 -5.87 7.31 0.80
CA GLU A 39 -5.24 8.48 0.18
C GLU A 39 -5.09 9.63 1.17
N PRO A 40 -4.03 10.47 1.03
CA PRO A 40 -3.88 11.67 1.82
C PRO A 40 -5.06 12.63 1.63
N ASP A 41 -5.48 13.30 2.70
CA ASP A 41 -6.51 14.35 2.70
C ASP A 41 -5.93 15.74 2.38
N PHE A 42 -4.72 15.78 1.86
CA PHE A 42 -4.04 16.98 1.40
C PHE A 42 -4.17 17.13 -0.12
N ASP A 43 -4.18 18.37 -0.58
CA ASP A 43 -4.07 18.66 -2.00
C ASP A 43 -2.66 18.39 -2.52
N THR A 44 -2.57 18.03 -3.80
CA THR A 44 -1.28 18.03 -4.52
C THR A 44 -0.64 19.43 -4.41
N PRO A 45 0.65 19.54 -4.03
CA PRO A 45 1.36 20.83 -3.93
C PRO A 45 1.23 21.70 -5.17
N GLN A 46 1.13 23.01 -4.97
CA GLN A 46 0.82 23.95 -6.06
C GLN A 46 1.85 23.94 -7.19
N TYR A 47 3.14 23.86 -6.86
CA TYR A 47 4.20 23.81 -7.88
C TYR A 47 4.09 22.59 -8.82
N ILE A 48 3.53 21.47 -8.34
CA ILE A 48 3.28 20.27 -9.15
C ILE A 48 2.10 20.52 -10.09
N LYS A 49 1.02 21.14 -9.57
CA LYS A 49 -0.14 21.54 -10.37
C LYS A 49 0.26 22.54 -11.48
N ASP A 50 1.10 23.51 -11.16
CA ASP A 50 1.62 24.51 -12.11
C ASP A 50 2.45 23.85 -13.22
N ALA A 51 3.27 22.85 -12.87
CA ALA A 51 4.03 22.07 -13.86
C ALA A 51 3.10 21.30 -14.83
N ALA A 52 1.99 20.77 -14.35
CA ALA A 52 0.97 20.14 -15.20
C ALA A 52 0.29 21.14 -16.13
N ILE A 53 -0.12 22.31 -15.60
CA ILE A 53 -0.73 23.40 -16.40
C ILE A 53 0.24 23.85 -17.49
N LYS A 54 1.53 24.02 -17.12
CA LYS A 54 2.58 24.35 -18.09
C LYS A 54 2.69 23.28 -19.18
N ALA A 55 2.69 22.00 -18.81
CA ALA A 55 2.79 20.89 -19.76
C ALA A 55 1.59 20.88 -20.75
N ILE A 56 0.38 21.19 -20.27
CA ILE A 56 -0.81 21.35 -21.14
C ILE A 56 -0.58 22.49 -22.13
N ASN A 57 -0.18 23.67 -21.67
CA ASN A 57 0.04 24.85 -22.49
C ASN A 57 1.17 24.66 -23.52
N GLU A 58 2.19 23.85 -23.17
CA GLU A 58 3.28 23.47 -24.09
C GLU A 58 2.91 22.37 -25.09
N GLY A 59 1.68 21.86 -25.02
CA GLY A 59 1.21 20.80 -25.92
C GLY A 59 1.82 19.42 -25.67
N LYS A 60 2.26 19.11 -24.44
CA LYS A 60 2.76 17.77 -24.03
C LYS A 60 1.59 16.77 -23.94
N THR A 61 0.86 16.59 -25.05
CA THR A 61 -0.37 15.79 -25.12
C THR A 61 -0.25 14.62 -26.10
N LYS A 62 0.96 14.22 -26.46
CA LYS A 62 1.25 13.15 -27.43
C LYS A 62 1.75 11.90 -26.71
N TYR A 63 1.78 10.78 -27.45
CA TYR A 63 2.41 9.56 -26.96
C TYR A 63 3.87 9.79 -26.54
N THR A 64 4.26 9.10 -25.47
CA THR A 64 5.65 9.00 -25.00
C THR A 64 6.13 7.56 -25.12
N PRO A 65 7.42 7.26 -24.87
CA PRO A 65 7.84 5.86 -24.73
C PRO A 65 7.01 5.11 -23.68
N ALA A 66 6.72 3.85 -23.91
CA ALA A 66 5.90 3.03 -23.04
C ALA A 66 6.42 3.00 -21.58
N ALA A 67 7.73 2.93 -21.40
CA ALA A 67 8.38 2.97 -20.08
C ALA A 67 8.40 4.37 -19.43
N GLY A 68 7.80 5.38 -20.06
CA GLY A 68 7.83 6.77 -19.61
C GLY A 68 8.92 7.61 -20.29
N THR A 69 8.83 8.93 -20.12
CA THR A 69 9.79 9.90 -20.68
C THR A 69 11.19 9.67 -20.09
N VAL A 70 12.21 9.93 -20.91
CA VAL A 70 13.62 9.82 -20.46
C VAL A 70 13.89 10.78 -19.31
N GLU A 71 13.30 11.98 -19.35
CA GLU A 71 13.42 13.00 -18.32
C GLU A 71 12.92 12.46 -16.97
N LEU A 72 11.71 11.90 -16.92
CA LEU A 72 11.12 11.34 -15.69
C LEU A 72 11.93 10.15 -15.19
N ARG A 73 12.33 9.23 -16.07
CA ARG A 73 13.13 8.06 -15.66
C ARG A 73 14.48 8.46 -15.06
N LYS A 74 15.15 9.52 -15.62
CA LYS A 74 16.37 10.09 -15.04
C LYS A 74 16.12 10.78 -13.69
N ALA A 75 14.98 11.47 -13.52
CA ALA A 75 14.60 12.06 -12.24
C ALA A 75 14.38 10.97 -11.16
N ILE A 76 13.77 9.84 -11.54
CA ILE A 76 13.62 8.69 -10.64
C ILE A 76 14.97 8.08 -10.28
N CYS A 77 15.89 7.91 -11.23
CA CYS A 77 17.26 7.44 -10.95
C CYS A 77 17.98 8.38 -9.96
N LYS A 78 17.85 9.70 -10.16
CA LYS A 78 18.42 10.67 -9.23
C LYS A 78 17.84 10.52 -7.82
N LYS A 79 16.51 10.42 -7.69
CA LYS A 79 15.83 10.18 -6.41
C LYS A 79 16.35 8.93 -5.73
N LEU A 80 16.40 7.80 -6.44
CA LEU A 80 16.88 6.53 -5.88
C LEU A 80 18.32 6.59 -5.42
N LYS A 81 19.17 7.35 -6.14
CA LYS A 81 20.56 7.59 -5.75
C LYS A 81 20.66 8.44 -4.49
N ASP A 82 20.01 9.59 -4.49
CA ASP A 82 20.16 10.60 -3.45
C ASP A 82 19.48 10.18 -2.12
N GLU A 83 18.34 9.52 -2.20
CA GLU A 83 17.53 9.18 -1.02
C GLU A 83 17.70 7.72 -0.56
N ASN A 84 17.93 6.78 -1.48
CA ASN A 84 18.01 5.36 -1.16
C ASN A 84 19.43 4.76 -1.31
N GLY A 85 20.41 5.55 -1.81
CA GLY A 85 21.76 5.08 -2.05
C GLY A 85 21.87 4.05 -3.20
N LEU A 86 20.90 4.02 -4.11
CA LEU A 86 20.79 3.02 -5.17
C LEU A 86 21.09 3.60 -6.54
N ASP A 87 22.13 3.11 -7.19
CA ASP A 87 22.47 3.49 -8.56
C ASP A 87 21.71 2.62 -9.55
N TYR A 88 20.77 3.23 -10.31
CA TYR A 88 20.06 2.66 -11.44
C TYR A 88 20.29 3.50 -12.70
N THR A 89 20.26 2.86 -13.85
CA THR A 89 20.21 3.52 -15.15
C THR A 89 18.77 3.70 -15.62
N PHE A 90 18.49 4.67 -16.48
CA PHE A 90 17.12 5.01 -16.86
C PHE A 90 16.39 3.87 -17.61
N ASP A 91 17.11 2.93 -18.22
CA ASP A 91 16.55 1.73 -18.86
C ASP A 91 16.12 0.65 -17.85
N GLN A 92 16.52 0.78 -16.60
CA GLN A 92 16.06 -0.05 -15.47
C GLN A 92 14.78 0.49 -14.81
N ILE A 93 14.26 1.64 -15.28
CA ILE A 93 13.06 2.30 -14.74
C ILE A 93 11.89 2.13 -15.70
N VAL A 94 10.74 1.72 -15.15
CA VAL A 94 9.46 1.68 -15.89
C VAL A 94 8.42 2.49 -15.12
N VAL A 95 7.95 3.56 -15.75
CA VAL A 95 6.85 4.38 -15.22
C VAL A 95 5.52 3.79 -15.66
N SER A 96 4.59 3.62 -14.72
CA SER A 96 3.32 2.95 -14.96
C SER A 96 2.12 3.78 -14.46
N ASN A 97 0.90 3.35 -14.78
CA ASN A 97 -0.35 4.00 -14.38
C ASN A 97 -0.66 3.78 -12.88
N GLY A 98 0.21 4.29 -12.00
CA GLY A 98 0.24 4.10 -10.56
C GLY A 98 1.02 2.84 -10.16
N ALA A 99 1.45 2.77 -8.89
CA ALA A 99 2.23 1.66 -8.34
C ALA A 99 1.52 0.29 -8.49
N LYS A 100 0.18 0.25 -8.44
CA LYS A 100 -0.60 -0.97 -8.69
C LYS A 100 -0.32 -1.55 -10.08
N HIS A 101 -0.21 -0.72 -11.11
CA HIS A 101 0.11 -1.16 -12.46
C HIS A 101 1.56 -1.65 -12.55
N SER A 102 2.50 -1.01 -11.85
CA SER A 102 3.89 -1.50 -11.73
C SER A 102 3.95 -2.89 -11.09
N LEU A 103 3.15 -3.15 -10.04
CA LEU A 103 3.02 -4.47 -9.41
C LEU A 103 2.48 -5.53 -10.39
N VAL A 104 1.40 -5.20 -11.12
CA VAL A 104 0.83 -6.12 -12.12
C VAL A 104 1.87 -6.48 -13.18
N ASN A 105 2.59 -5.47 -13.70
CA ASN A 105 3.67 -5.70 -14.67
C ASN A 105 4.81 -6.54 -14.08
N ALA A 106 5.17 -6.33 -12.81
CA ALA A 106 6.20 -7.10 -12.13
C ALA A 106 5.82 -8.59 -12.01
N PHE A 107 4.62 -8.88 -11.49
CA PHE A 107 4.14 -10.27 -11.40
C PHE A 107 4.07 -10.95 -12.76
N GLN A 108 3.52 -10.29 -13.77
CA GLN A 108 3.45 -10.83 -15.13
C GLN A 108 4.83 -11.05 -15.77
N ALA A 109 5.85 -10.30 -15.34
CA ALA A 109 7.20 -10.42 -15.90
C ALA A 109 7.98 -11.62 -15.33
N ILE A 110 7.65 -12.07 -14.10
CA ILE A 110 8.48 -13.06 -13.38
C ILE A 110 7.77 -14.38 -13.07
N LEU A 111 6.44 -14.46 -13.22
CA LEU A 111 5.67 -15.65 -12.86
C LEU A 111 5.27 -16.47 -14.09
N ASN A 112 5.41 -17.78 -13.99
CA ASN A 112 4.76 -18.77 -14.84
C ASN A 112 3.52 -19.33 -14.12
N PRO A 113 2.59 -19.99 -14.85
CA PRO A 113 1.46 -20.66 -14.22
C PRO A 113 1.91 -21.66 -13.14
N GLY A 114 1.39 -21.46 -11.92
CA GLY A 114 1.69 -22.30 -10.76
C GLY A 114 2.92 -21.89 -9.94
N ASP A 115 3.67 -20.86 -10.36
CA ASP A 115 4.72 -20.27 -9.53
C ASP A 115 4.11 -19.62 -8.29
N GLU A 116 4.76 -19.77 -7.14
CA GLU A 116 4.29 -19.30 -5.84
C GLU A 116 4.92 -17.97 -5.45
N VAL A 117 4.08 -17.11 -4.84
CA VAL A 117 4.49 -15.84 -4.26
C VAL A 117 4.12 -15.81 -2.79
N ILE A 118 5.12 -15.67 -1.91
CA ILE A 118 4.92 -15.54 -0.47
C ILE A 118 4.44 -14.11 -0.17
N ILE A 119 3.31 -14.00 0.55
CA ILE A 119 2.67 -12.74 0.91
C ILE A 119 2.44 -12.73 2.43
N PRO A 120 3.22 -11.94 3.21
CA PRO A 120 3.01 -11.81 4.64
C PRO A 120 1.67 -11.16 4.97
N ALA A 121 0.88 -11.79 5.84
CA ALA A 121 -0.40 -11.25 6.32
C ALA A 121 -0.21 -10.58 7.70
N PRO A 122 -0.89 -9.46 7.98
CA PRO A 122 -1.88 -8.78 7.13
C PRO A 122 -1.24 -8.06 5.93
N PHE A 123 -1.89 -8.18 4.76
CA PHE A 123 -1.39 -7.66 3.50
C PHE A 123 -2.41 -6.73 2.82
N TRP A 124 -1.97 -5.86 1.94
CA TRP A 124 -2.88 -5.11 1.07
C TRP A 124 -3.67 -6.06 0.16
N VAL A 125 -4.99 -5.96 0.20
CA VAL A 125 -5.96 -6.86 -0.45
C VAL A 125 -5.71 -7.15 -1.94
N SER A 126 -4.95 -6.28 -2.62
CA SER A 126 -4.70 -6.44 -4.06
C SER A 126 -3.52 -7.37 -4.39
N TYR A 127 -2.62 -7.68 -3.45
CA TYR A 127 -1.47 -8.53 -3.77
C TYR A 127 -1.88 -9.94 -4.21
N PRO A 128 -2.70 -10.68 -3.46
CA PRO A 128 -3.13 -12.02 -3.89
C PRO A 128 -3.83 -12.00 -5.26
N GLU A 129 -4.66 -11.00 -5.50
CA GLU A 129 -5.42 -10.89 -6.74
C GLU A 129 -4.51 -10.59 -7.94
N MET A 130 -3.48 -9.76 -7.76
CA MET A 130 -2.49 -9.49 -8.82
C MET A 130 -1.62 -10.71 -9.13
N VAL A 131 -1.27 -11.53 -8.12
CA VAL A 131 -0.58 -12.82 -8.32
C VAL A 131 -1.45 -13.76 -9.15
N LYS A 132 -2.75 -13.90 -8.82
CA LYS A 132 -3.70 -14.72 -9.61
C LYS A 132 -3.86 -14.19 -11.04
N LEU A 133 -3.88 -12.87 -11.25
CA LEU A 133 -3.93 -12.28 -12.59
C LEU A 133 -2.72 -12.66 -13.45
N ALA A 134 -1.58 -12.91 -12.81
CA ALA A 134 -0.35 -13.38 -13.46
C ALA A 134 -0.22 -14.93 -13.50
N ASP A 135 -1.32 -15.66 -13.26
CA ASP A 135 -1.37 -17.13 -13.19
C ASP A 135 -0.52 -17.76 -12.06
N GLY A 136 -0.03 -16.94 -11.12
CA GLY A 136 0.70 -17.39 -9.93
C GLY A 136 -0.24 -17.82 -8.81
N VAL A 137 0.35 -18.42 -7.78
CA VAL A 137 -0.32 -18.91 -6.56
C VAL A 137 0.13 -18.07 -5.37
N PRO A 138 -0.78 -17.31 -4.72
CA PRO A 138 -0.46 -16.59 -3.50
C PRO A 138 -0.32 -17.57 -2.32
N VAL A 139 0.81 -17.52 -1.63
CA VAL A 139 1.09 -18.31 -0.41
C VAL A 139 1.15 -17.34 0.77
N VAL A 140 0.17 -17.46 1.67
CA VAL A 140 0.05 -16.55 2.81
C VAL A 140 1.00 -16.97 3.93
N LEU A 141 1.90 -16.07 4.34
CA LEU A 141 2.74 -16.21 5.50
C LEU A 141 2.11 -15.44 6.67
N GLN A 142 1.56 -16.17 7.64
CA GLN A 142 0.90 -15.52 8.80
C GLN A 142 1.94 -14.85 9.71
N THR A 143 1.58 -13.66 10.19
CA THR A 143 2.32 -12.94 11.25
C THR A 143 1.38 -12.61 12.40
N THR A 144 1.95 -12.29 13.55
CA THR A 144 1.20 -11.99 14.77
C THR A 144 1.36 -10.55 15.23
N GLU A 145 0.47 -10.10 16.12
CA GLU A 145 0.58 -8.78 16.75
C GLU A 145 1.80 -8.70 17.68
N GLU A 146 2.14 -9.82 18.33
CA GLU A 146 3.30 -9.95 19.21
C GLU A 146 4.61 -9.76 18.45
N ASP A 147 4.66 -10.16 17.17
CA ASP A 147 5.79 -9.95 16.26
C ASP A 147 5.67 -8.62 15.48
N GLU A 148 4.84 -7.70 15.94
CA GLU A 148 4.57 -6.42 15.26
C GLU A 148 4.12 -6.60 13.79
N PHE A 149 3.43 -7.70 13.49
CA PHE A 149 3.04 -8.08 12.11
C PHE A 149 4.21 -8.15 11.13
N LYS A 150 5.41 -8.45 11.62
CA LYS A 150 6.61 -8.69 10.82
C LYS A 150 6.94 -10.18 10.80
N PHE A 151 7.38 -10.68 9.67
CA PHE A 151 7.88 -12.07 9.59
C PHE A 151 9.38 -12.11 9.83
N THR A 152 9.86 -13.22 10.38
CA THR A 152 11.29 -13.45 10.57
C THR A 152 11.93 -14.12 9.34
N ALA A 153 13.26 -14.02 9.23
CA ALA A 153 14.00 -14.72 8.17
C ALA A 153 13.81 -16.25 8.24
N GLU A 154 13.66 -16.81 9.44
CA GLU A 154 13.40 -18.24 9.67
C GLU A 154 12.02 -18.64 9.16
N ALA A 155 10.98 -17.85 9.45
CA ALA A 155 9.63 -18.09 8.96
C ALA A 155 9.58 -17.97 7.41
N PHE A 156 10.27 -16.99 6.83
CA PHE A 156 10.41 -16.88 5.39
C PHE A 156 11.10 -18.09 4.79
N LYS A 157 12.25 -18.51 5.34
CA LYS A 157 12.99 -19.69 4.88
C LYS A 157 12.14 -20.96 4.92
N ALA A 158 11.36 -21.15 5.99
CA ALA A 158 10.48 -22.31 6.14
C ALA A 158 9.32 -22.34 5.12
N ALA A 159 8.91 -21.20 4.60
CA ALA A 159 7.84 -21.09 3.59
C ALA A 159 8.34 -21.32 2.15
N ILE A 160 9.64 -21.35 1.91
CA ILE A 160 10.23 -21.55 0.57
C ILE A 160 10.15 -23.02 0.15
N ASN A 161 9.76 -23.23 -1.12
CA ASN A 161 9.80 -24.52 -1.79
C ASN A 161 10.19 -24.35 -3.27
N ASP A 162 10.24 -25.45 -4.04
CA ASP A 162 10.71 -25.45 -5.44
C ASP A 162 9.85 -24.57 -6.38
N LYS A 163 8.61 -24.24 -6.01
CA LYS A 163 7.71 -23.37 -6.77
C LYS A 163 7.80 -21.90 -6.38
N THR A 164 8.43 -21.61 -5.26
CA THR A 164 8.54 -20.24 -4.76
C THR A 164 9.40 -19.39 -5.71
N ARG A 165 8.87 -18.28 -6.21
CA ARG A 165 9.55 -17.33 -7.10
C ARG A 165 9.78 -15.98 -6.48
N ALA A 166 8.83 -15.52 -5.67
CA ALA A 166 8.94 -14.17 -5.10
C ALA A 166 8.38 -14.08 -3.68
N LEU A 167 8.85 -13.07 -2.98
CA LEU A 167 8.31 -12.53 -1.74
C LEU A 167 7.76 -11.13 -2.02
N VAL A 168 6.59 -10.79 -1.49
CA VAL A 168 6.11 -9.41 -1.40
C VAL A 168 6.56 -8.83 -0.07
N LEU A 169 7.28 -7.72 -0.11
CA LEU A 169 7.70 -6.95 1.05
C LEU A 169 7.12 -5.53 0.93
N ASN A 170 6.26 -5.14 1.87
CA ASN A 170 5.68 -3.79 1.92
C ASN A 170 6.12 -3.09 3.21
N SER A 171 7.02 -2.11 3.09
CA SER A 171 7.57 -1.35 4.22
C SER A 171 7.77 0.11 3.84
N PRO A 172 7.09 1.06 4.52
CA PRO A 172 6.04 0.88 5.55
C PRO A 172 4.81 0.15 5.03
N SER A 173 4.18 -0.66 5.88
CA SER A 173 3.13 -1.58 5.48
C SER A 173 1.73 -0.93 5.43
N ASN A 174 0.93 -1.33 4.47
CA ASN A 174 -0.52 -1.28 4.49
C ASN A 174 -1.05 -2.71 4.65
N PRO A 175 -1.72 -3.08 5.76
CA PRO A 175 -2.47 -2.17 6.65
C PRO A 175 -1.81 -1.85 8.00
N THR A 176 -0.65 -2.42 8.33
CA THR A 176 -0.14 -2.43 9.71
C THR A 176 0.58 -1.14 10.13
N GLY A 177 1.13 -0.40 9.17
CA GLY A 177 1.99 0.76 9.42
C GLY A 177 3.37 0.41 10.00
N MET A 178 3.72 -0.88 10.07
CA MET A 178 5.02 -1.31 10.59
C MET A 178 6.13 -1.10 9.57
N VAL A 179 7.35 -0.89 10.07
CA VAL A 179 8.55 -0.64 9.28
C VAL A 179 9.60 -1.67 9.65
N TYR A 180 10.18 -2.33 8.65
CA TYR A 180 11.30 -3.24 8.88
C TYR A 180 12.59 -2.47 9.13
N THR A 181 13.35 -2.88 10.13
CA THR A 181 14.68 -2.34 10.41
C THR A 181 15.70 -2.85 9.38
N LYS A 182 16.84 -2.19 9.32
CA LYS A 182 17.94 -2.62 8.43
C LYS A 182 18.45 -4.02 8.79
N GLU A 183 18.46 -4.37 10.07
CA GLU A 183 18.89 -5.69 10.59
C GLU A 183 17.91 -6.78 10.15
N GLU A 184 16.59 -6.55 10.30
CA GLU A 184 15.55 -7.45 9.83
C GLU A 184 15.63 -7.66 8.32
N LEU A 185 15.77 -6.55 7.56
CA LEU A 185 15.93 -6.61 6.09
C LEU A 185 17.20 -7.36 5.68
N SER A 186 18.30 -7.22 6.44
CA SER A 186 19.54 -7.93 6.15
C SER A 186 19.40 -9.44 6.34
N ALA A 187 18.67 -9.88 7.37
CA ALA A 187 18.37 -11.29 7.58
C ALA A 187 17.48 -11.86 6.46
N ILE A 188 16.45 -11.12 6.06
CA ILE A 188 15.53 -11.48 4.96
C ILE A 188 16.31 -11.54 3.63
N ALA A 189 17.13 -10.54 3.33
CA ALA A 189 17.95 -10.46 2.13
C ALA A 189 18.86 -11.66 1.98
N LYS A 190 19.51 -12.08 3.07
CA LYS A 190 20.36 -13.27 3.09
C LYS A 190 19.60 -14.53 2.64
N VAL A 191 18.39 -14.75 3.17
CA VAL A 191 17.55 -15.90 2.79
C VAL A 191 17.13 -15.81 1.32
N ALA A 192 16.73 -14.62 0.86
CA ALA A 192 16.32 -14.40 -0.53
C ALA A 192 17.47 -14.68 -1.51
N VAL A 193 18.69 -14.21 -1.22
CA VAL A 193 19.88 -14.45 -2.05
C VAL A 193 20.28 -15.91 -2.03
N GLU A 194 20.34 -16.57 -0.87
CA GLU A 194 20.69 -17.99 -0.74
C GLU A 194 19.73 -18.91 -1.54
N ASN A 195 18.47 -18.51 -1.70
CA ASN A 195 17.44 -19.30 -2.38
C ASN A 195 17.06 -18.77 -3.76
N ASN A 196 17.72 -17.70 -4.24
CA ASN A 196 17.43 -17.05 -5.52
C ASN A 196 15.96 -16.64 -5.68
N ILE A 197 15.38 -16.03 -4.64
CA ILE A 197 13.99 -15.57 -4.59
C ILE A 197 13.94 -14.07 -4.88
N TYR A 198 13.10 -13.67 -5.84
CA TYR A 198 12.84 -12.26 -6.08
C TYR A 198 12.11 -11.61 -4.91
N VAL A 199 12.44 -10.34 -4.61
CA VAL A 199 11.68 -9.53 -3.67
C VAL A 199 10.99 -8.40 -4.43
N ILE A 200 9.65 -8.39 -4.40
CA ILE A 200 8.85 -7.26 -4.86
C ILE A 200 8.68 -6.32 -3.67
N SER A 201 9.52 -5.27 -3.63
CA SER A 201 9.58 -4.31 -2.54
C SER A 201 8.65 -3.13 -2.83
N ASP A 202 7.47 -3.12 -2.20
CA ASP A 202 6.53 -2.00 -2.29
C ASP A 202 6.87 -0.94 -1.24
N GLU A 203 7.50 0.14 -1.71
CA GLU A 203 8.05 1.22 -0.90
C GLU A 203 7.22 2.52 -1.03
N ILE A 204 5.95 2.41 -1.42
CA ILE A 204 5.07 3.55 -1.72
C ILE A 204 4.90 4.54 -0.56
N TYR A 205 5.16 4.10 0.68
CA TYR A 205 5.05 4.90 1.90
C TYR A 205 6.41 5.33 2.48
N GLU A 206 7.52 5.19 1.78
CA GLU A 206 8.87 5.42 2.30
C GLU A 206 9.07 6.80 2.98
N HIS A 207 8.43 7.87 2.47
CA HIS A 207 8.51 9.21 3.07
C HIS A 207 7.60 9.38 4.29
N LEU A 208 6.68 8.46 4.53
CA LEU A 208 5.74 8.50 5.65
C LEU A 208 6.21 7.56 6.76
N VAL A 209 7.46 7.70 7.21
CA VAL A 209 8.04 7.05 8.39
C VAL A 209 8.14 8.09 9.50
N TYR A 210 7.60 7.79 10.66
CA TYR A 210 7.55 8.70 11.80
C TYR A 210 8.61 8.38 12.86
N GLU A 211 9.03 7.13 12.92
CA GLU A 211 10.03 6.60 13.85
C GLU A 211 10.96 5.65 13.09
N GLY A 212 12.27 5.80 13.27
CA GLY A 212 13.27 5.07 12.49
C GLY A 212 13.49 5.64 11.09
N GLU A 213 13.97 4.81 10.18
CA GLU A 213 14.30 5.16 8.80
C GLU A 213 13.71 4.13 7.83
N ALA A 214 13.25 4.60 6.67
CA ALA A 214 12.91 3.70 5.57
C ALA A 214 14.19 3.21 4.91
N THR A 215 14.40 1.91 4.89
CA THR A 215 15.52 1.27 4.19
C THR A 215 14.96 0.42 3.05
N SER A 216 15.48 0.59 1.85
CA SER A 216 15.18 -0.31 0.74
C SER A 216 15.97 -1.62 0.91
N ILE A 217 15.30 -2.77 0.76
CA ILE A 217 15.98 -4.07 0.80
C ILE A 217 17.01 -4.20 -0.34
N ALA A 218 16.80 -3.52 -1.46
CA ALA A 218 17.75 -3.47 -2.57
C ALA A 218 19.09 -2.81 -2.20
N ALA A 219 19.13 -2.01 -1.13
CA ALA A 219 20.35 -1.34 -0.67
C ALA A 219 21.17 -2.18 0.32
N ILE A 220 20.70 -3.36 0.72
CA ILE A 220 21.38 -4.21 1.70
C ILE A 220 22.69 -4.80 1.14
N CYS A 221 22.65 -5.33 -0.07
CA CYS A 221 23.83 -5.84 -0.77
C CYS A 221 23.61 -5.85 -2.29
N PRO A 222 24.69 -5.92 -3.10
CA PRO A 222 24.60 -5.93 -4.56
C PRO A 222 23.74 -7.07 -5.10
N GLU A 223 23.88 -8.28 -4.54
CA GLU A 223 23.12 -9.46 -4.96
C GLU A 223 21.61 -9.28 -4.72
N MET A 224 21.24 -8.61 -3.62
CA MET A 224 19.84 -8.33 -3.32
C MET A 224 19.26 -7.30 -4.30
N LYS A 225 20.05 -6.31 -4.75
CA LYS A 225 19.62 -5.37 -5.79
C LYS A 225 19.25 -6.09 -7.09
N ASP A 226 19.99 -7.13 -7.46
CA ASP A 226 19.73 -7.94 -8.65
C ASP A 226 18.51 -8.86 -8.52
N LEU A 227 18.05 -9.09 -7.30
CA LEU A 227 16.81 -9.85 -7.00
C LEU A 227 15.64 -8.97 -6.58
N THR A 228 15.79 -7.64 -6.54
CA THR A 228 14.71 -6.76 -6.11
C THR A 228 14.04 -6.06 -7.29
N ILE A 229 12.70 -6.05 -7.27
CA ILE A 229 11.86 -5.15 -8.06
C ILE A 229 11.28 -4.13 -7.10
N ILE A 230 11.83 -2.93 -7.09
CA ILE A 230 11.30 -1.81 -6.30
C ILE A 230 10.03 -1.31 -6.98
N ILE A 231 8.97 -1.14 -6.19
CA ILE A 231 7.72 -0.51 -6.60
C ILE A 231 7.53 0.75 -5.75
N ASN A 232 7.32 1.88 -6.42
CA ASN A 232 7.12 3.15 -5.75
C ASN A 232 6.26 4.10 -6.61
N GLY A 233 6.06 5.33 -6.17
CA GLY A 233 5.30 6.32 -6.92
C GLY A 233 5.06 7.60 -6.15
N VAL A 234 4.31 8.51 -6.76
CA VAL A 234 4.05 9.84 -6.19
C VAL A 234 2.72 9.95 -5.44
N SER A 235 1.94 8.88 -5.45
CA SER A 235 0.56 8.89 -4.94
C SER A 235 0.44 9.30 -3.48
N LYS A 236 1.36 8.85 -2.61
CA LYS A 236 1.27 9.04 -1.16
C LYS A 236 2.12 10.20 -0.70
N THR A 237 3.36 10.25 -1.14
CA THR A 237 4.33 11.28 -0.78
C THR A 237 3.88 12.69 -1.19
N TYR A 238 3.24 12.81 -2.36
CA TYR A 238 2.87 14.11 -2.94
C TYR A 238 1.37 14.32 -3.06
N ALA A 239 0.55 13.51 -2.37
CA ALA A 239 -0.92 13.57 -2.47
C ALA A 239 -1.40 13.56 -3.94
N MET A 240 -0.89 12.61 -4.74
CA MET A 240 -1.12 12.51 -6.19
C MET A 240 -1.83 11.21 -6.57
N THR A 241 -2.75 10.72 -5.77
CA THR A 241 -3.44 9.44 -6.03
C THR A 241 -4.21 9.44 -7.35
N GLY A 242 -4.87 10.53 -7.67
CA GLY A 242 -5.66 10.72 -8.90
C GLY A 242 -4.80 10.93 -10.17
N TRP A 243 -3.53 11.27 -10.04
CA TRP A 243 -2.63 11.50 -11.18
C TRP A 243 -2.17 10.22 -11.87
N ARG A 244 -2.26 9.09 -11.18
CA ARG A 244 -1.95 7.76 -11.69
C ARG A 244 -0.52 7.61 -12.20
N ILE A 245 0.48 8.00 -11.40
CA ILE A 245 1.90 7.74 -11.68
C ILE A 245 2.53 6.92 -10.56
N GLY A 246 3.05 5.76 -10.95
CA GLY A 246 3.95 4.92 -10.18
C GLY A 246 5.12 4.49 -11.05
N TYR A 247 6.09 3.84 -10.46
CA TYR A 247 7.24 3.34 -11.19
C TYR A 247 7.81 2.09 -10.53
N SER A 248 8.59 1.37 -11.30
CA SER A 248 9.46 0.31 -10.81
C SER A 248 10.91 0.58 -11.16
N ALA A 249 11.83 0.10 -10.31
CA ALA A 249 13.24 -0.05 -10.61
C ALA A 249 13.61 -1.52 -10.46
N ALA A 250 14.20 -2.10 -11.50
CA ALA A 250 14.46 -3.54 -11.57
C ALA A 250 15.72 -3.83 -12.40
N PRO A 251 16.27 -5.06 -12.34
CA PRO A 251 17.29 -5.50 -13.29
C PRO A 251 16.87 -5.26 -14.74
N ALA A 252 17.80 -4.80 -15.58
CA ALA A 252 17.50 -4.36 -16.94
C ALA A 252 16.68 -5.37 -17.79
N PRO A 253 16.95 -6.69 -17.75
CA PRO A 253 16.13 -7.67 -18.47
C PRO A 253 14.67 -7.68 -18.00
N ILE A 254 14.40 -7.57 -16.69
CA ILE A 254 13.07 -7.54 -16.10
C ILE A 254 12.37 -6.24 -16.48
N ALA A 255 13.03 -5.09 -16.30
CA ALA A 255 12.49 -3.79 -16.68
C ALA A 255 12.07 -3.75 -18.16
N LYS A 256 12.89 -4.32 -19.05
CA LYS A 256 12.56 -4.44 -20.47
C LYS A 256 11.29 -5.26 -20.72
N VAL A 257 11.14 -6.41 -20.06
CA VAL A 257 9.94 -7.25 -20.18
C VAL A 257 8.72 -6.54 -19.63
N MET A 258 8.82 -5.90 -18.45
CA MET A 258 7.73 -5.07 -17.87
C MET A 258 7.30 -3.97 -18.84
N SER A 259 8.24 -3.27 -19.48
CA SER A 259 7.95 -2.25 -20.50
C SER A 259 7.24 -2.83 -21.72
N ASN A 260 7.64 -4.03 -22.17
CA ASN A 260 6.99 -4.71 -23.29
C ASN A 260 5.54 -5.09 -22.95
N ILE A 261 5.30 -5.66 -21.77
CA ILE A 261 3.96 -5.99 -21.27
C ILE A 261 3.09 -4.72 -21.25
N GLN A 262 3.60 -3.64 -20.63
CA GLN A 262 2.90 -2.36 -20.56
C GLN A 262 2.58 -1.78 -21.94
N SER A 263 3.50 -1.91 -22.91
CA SER A 263 3.30 -1.37 -24.25
C SER A 263 2.09 -1.98 -24.96
N HIS A 264 1.76 -3.25 -24.66
CA HIS A 264 0.61 -3.96 -25.23
C HIS A 264 -0.65 -3.86 -24.35
N ALA A 265 -0.49 -3.62 -23.04
CA ALA A 265 -1.62 -3.51 -22.13
C ALA A 265 -2.26 -2.12 -22.13
N THR A 266 -1.45 -1.06 -21.99
CA THR A 266 -1.94 0.31 -21.76
C THR A 266 -1.16 1.40 -22.53
N SER A 267 -0.05 1.06 -23.20
CA SER A 267 0.90 2.01 -23.77
C SER A 267 1.56 2.88 -22.65
N ASN A 268 1.90 4.14 -22.92
CA ASN A 268 2.53 5.01 -21.95
C ASN A 268 1.56 5.58 -20.91
N PRO A 269 2.03 5.94 -19.71
CA PRO A 269 1.27 6.75 -18.75
C PRO A 269 0.96 8.15 -19.30
N ASN A 270 0.01 8.83 -18.65
CA ASN A 270 -0.39 10.20 -19.00
C ASN A 270 0.81 11.14 -19.06
N SER A 271 1.04 11.78 -20.21
CA SER A 271 2.21 12.62 -20.49
C SER A 271 2.26 13.89 -19.63
N ILE A 272 1.12 14.47 -19.29
CA ILE A 272 1.01 15.65 -18.43
C ILE A 272 1.36 15.27 -17.00
N ALA A 273 0.83 14.15 -16.51
CA ALA A 273 1.15 13.63 -15.18
C ALA A 273 2.64 13.25 -15.05
N GLN A 274 3.28 12.76 -16.11
CA GLN A 274 4.71 12.50 -16.12
C GLN A 274 5.51 13.80 -15.96
N ALA A 275 5.15 14.88 -16.65
CA ALA A 275 5.80 16.19 -16.50
C ALA A 275 5.63 16.76 -15.09
N ALA A 276 4.42 16.64 -14.52
CA ALA A 276 4.14 17.02 -13.12
C ALA A 276 4.98 16.20 -12.12
N THR A 277 5.19 14.91 -12.40
CA THR A 277 6.00 14.03 -11.55
C THR A 277 7.48 14.41 -11.56
N VAL A 278 8.02 14.89 -12.69
CA VAL A 278 9.39 15.45 -12.72
C VAL A 278 9.51 16.62 -11.76
N ALA A 279 8.52 17.53 -11.74
CA ALA A 279 8.49 18.63 -10.79
C ALA A 279 8.38 18.14 -9.34
N ALA A 280 7.54 17.14 -9.06
CA ALA A 280 7.40 16.54 -7.73
C ALA A 280 8.73 16.01 -7.20
N LEU A 281 9.45 15.21 -8.01
CA LEU A 281 10.73 14.60 -7.62
C LEU A 281 11.91 15.61 -7.56
N SER A 282 11.76 16.77 -8.19
CA SER A 282 12.80 17.82 -8.22
C SER A 282 12.50 18.98 -7.26
N GLY A 283 11.33 19.00 -6.67
CA GLY A 283 10.86 20.07 -5.78
C GLY A 283 11.35 19.96 -4.34
N GLY A 284 10.91 20.90 -3.51
CA GLY A 284 11.20 20.90 -2.08
C GLY A 284 10.44 19.81 -1.32
N GLN A 285 10.88 19.61 -0.06
CA GLN A 285 10.28 18.62 0.85
C GLN A 285 9.36 19.25 1.91
N ASP A 286 9.13 20.56 1.84
CA ASP A 286 8.44 21.31 2.89
C ASP A 286 6.97 20.86 3.06
N GLU A 287 6.26 20.67 1.95
CA GLU A 287 4.86 20.20 1.99
C GLU A 287 4.76 18.77 2.49
N ILE A 288 5.74 17.92 2.16
CA ILE A 288 5.84 16.54 2.68
C ILE A 288 6.03 16.58 4.20
N ALA A 289 6.91 17.46 4.69
CA ALA A 289 7.15 17.61 6.12
C ALA A 289 5.91 18.07 6.88
N VAL A 290 5.13 19.00 6.31
CA VAL A 290 3.84 19.47 6.87
C VAL A 290 2.85 18.30 6.97
N MET A 291 2.66 17.56 5.89
CA MET A 291 1.76 16.41 5.85
C MET A 291 2.19 15.32 6.84
N LYS A 292 3.49 14.99 6.86
CA LYS A 292 4.06 14.00 7.78
C LYS A 292 3.86 14.38 9.26
N LYS A 293 4.02 15.67 9.60
CA LYS A 293 3.76 16.18 10.94
C LYS A 293 2.30 16.00 11.33
N ALA A 294 1.37 16.38 10.46
CA ALA A 294 -0.06 16.24 10.72
C ALA A 294 -0.45 14.76 10.90
N PHE A 295 0.06 13.86 10.06
CA PHE A 295 -0.19 12.43 10.21
C PHE A 295 0.38 11.85 11.51
N ARG A 296 1.56 12.29 11.95
CA ARG A 296 2.12 11.89 13.24
C ARG A 296 1.20 12.30 14.41
N GLU A 297 0.73 13.54 14.44
CA GLU A 297 -0.16 14.05 15.49
C GLU A 297 -1.49 13.28 15.52
N ARG A 298 -2.08 13.01 14.35
CA ARG A 298 -3.32 12.24 14.21
C ARG A 298 -3.15 10.78 14.63
N ARG A 299 -2.04 10.14 14.26
CA ARG A 299 -1.66 8.80 14.69
C ARG A 299 -1.58 8.71 16.20
N ASP A 300 -0.80 9.61 16.82
CA ASP A 300 -0.54 9.57 18.25
C ASP A 300 -1.84 9.73 19.05
N TYR A 301 -2.70 10.66 18.64
CA TYR A 301 -4.03 10.82 19.23
C TYR A 301 -4.91 9.56 19.03
N MET A 302 -4.96 9.02 17.82
CA MET A 302 -5.80 7.85 17.52
C MET A 302 -5.37 6.62 18.32
N VAL A 303 -4.07 6.35 18.40
CA VAL A 303 -3.52 5.21 19.17
C VAL A 303 -3.82 5.34 20.66
N GLU A 304 -3.61 6.52 21.25
CA GLU A 304 -3.93 6.80 22.65
C GLU A 304 -5.41 6.53 22.94
N ARG A 305 -6.30 7.07 22.10
CA ARG A 305 -7.75 6.95 22.29
C ARG A 305 -8.27 5.53 22.08
N ILE A 306 -7.79 4.81 21.06
CA ILE A 306 -8.20 3.41 20.82
C ILE A 306 -7.80 2.54 22.00
N ASN A 307 -6.57 2.66 22.50
CA ASN A 307 -6.08 1.85 23.63
C ASN A 307 -6.73 2.21 24.99
N ALA A 308 -7.47 3.33 25.07
CA ALA A 308 -8.27 3.67 26.22
C ALA A 308 -9.68 3.03 26.20
N ILE A 309 -10.11 2.42 25.10
CA ILE A 309 -11.41 1.76 24.97
C ILE A 309 -11.29 0.29 25.42
N GLU A 310 -12.11 -0.11 26.40
CA GLU A 310 -12.13 -1.50 26.87
C GLU A 310 -12.58 -2.47 25.76
N GLY A 311 -11.88 -3.59 25.63
CA GLY A 311 -12.19 -4.65 24.67
C GLY A 311 -11.54 -4.50 23.30
N VAL A 312 -10.78 -3.44 23.06
CA VAL A 312 -10.00 -3.25 21.84
C VAL A 312 -8.58 -2.76 22.15
N SER A 313 -7.67 -2.91 21.21
CA SER A 313 -6.29 -2.43 21.32
C SER A 313 -5.71 -2.14 19.93
N CYS A 314 -4.57 -1.49 19.88
CA CYS A 314 -3.79 -1.36 18.66
C CYS A 314 -2.30 -1.15 18.99
N LEU A 315 -1.42 -1.62 18.10
CA LEU A 315 -0.03 -1.21 18.10
C LEU A 315 0.12 0.21 17.55
N LYS A 316 1.20 0.87 17.92
CA LYS A 316 1.55 2.19 17.40
C LYS A 316 2.26 2.04 16.05
N PRO A 317 1.66 2.47 14.92
CA PRO A 317 2.30 2.38 13.62
C PRO A 317 3.56 3.25 13.54
N GLN A 318 4.59 2.75 12.87
CA GLN A 318 5.85 3.47 12.66
C GLN A 318 5.82 4.30 11.37
N GLY A 319 4.91 3.96 10.44
CA GLY A 319 4.79 4.63 9.14
C GLY A 319 3.40 4.49 8.50
N ALA A 320 3.30 4.88 7.24
CA ALA A 320 2.05 4.96 6.46
C ALA A 320 1.02 5.90 7.13
N PHE A 321 -0.28 5.63 6.99
CA PHE A 321 -1.34 6.40 7.66
C PHE A 321 -2.51 5.49 8.10
N TYR A 322 -2.19 4.30 8.61
CA TYR A 322 -3.16 3.29 9.06
C TYR A 322 -2.88 2.82 10.47
N VAL A 323 -3.96 2.46 11.18
CA VAL A 323 -3.94 1.74 12.45
C VAL A 323 -4.78 0.47 12.29
N LEU A 324 -4.29 -0.65 12.79
CA LEU A 324 -5.07 -1.87 12.97
C LEU A 324 -5.60 -1.93 14.40
N MET A 325 -6.92 -1.86 14.54
CA MET A 325 -7.60 -2.05 15.82
C MET A 325 -7.97 -3.53 15.98
N ASN A 326 -7.43 -4.14 17.03
CA ASN A 326 -7.75 -5.51 17.43
C ASN A 326 -9.15 -5.54 18.06
N ILE A 327 -10.02 -6.38 17.51
CA ILE A 327 -11.40 -6.59 17.96
C ILE A 327 -11.64 -8.04 18.44
N SER A 328 -10.58 -8.82 18.60
CA SER A 328 -10.71 -10.26 18.95
C SER A 328 -11.48 -10.50 20.24
N ALA A 329 -11.35 -9.62 21.24
CA ALA A 329 -12.09 -9.71 22.50
C ALA A 329 -13.60 -9.43 22.37
N LEU A 330 -14.06 -8.84 21.26
CA LEU A 330 -15.46 -8.59 20.96
C LEU A 330 -16.11 -9.75 20.19
N LYS A 331 -15.32 -10.66 19.63
CA LYS A 331 -15.86 -11.82 18.88
C LYS A 331 -16.61 -12.78 19.81
N GLY A 332 -17.73 -13.28 19.32
CA GLY A 332 -18.65 -14.12 20.10
C GLY A 332 -19.55 -13.34 21.07
N ARG A 333 -19.45 -12.01 21.12
CA ARG A 333 -20.29 -11.14 21.95
C ARG A 333 -21.34 -10.41 21.12
N TYR A 334 -22.36 -9.96 21.79
CA TYR A 334 -23.34 -9.05 21.20
C TYR A 334 -22.95 -7.59 21.43
N ILE A 335 -23.08 -6.76 20.41
CA ILE A 335 -23.05 -5.30 20.54
C ILE A 335 -24.47 -4.81 20.19
N GLY A 336 -25.22 -4.43 21.18
CA GLY A 336 -26.65 -4.21 21.05
C GLY A 336 -27.36 -5.53 20.65
N ASP A 337 -27.95 -5.60 19.47
CA ASP A 337 -28.67 -6.78 18.95
C ASP A 337 -27.84 -7.56 17.90
N THR A 338 -26.60 -7.20 17.67
CA THR A 338 -25.76 -7.79 16.63
C THR A 338 -24.67 -8.67 17.23
N LEU A 339 -24.66 -9.96 16.89
CA LEU A 339 -23.57 -10.88 17.23
C LEU A 339 -22.36 -10.60 16.32
N ILE A 340 -21.19 -10.41 16.92
CA ILE A 340 -19.93 -10.14 16.23
C ILE A 340 -19.12 -11.43 16.12
N ASN A 341 -19.09 -12.05 14.96
CA ASN A 341 -18.28 -13.25 14.69
C ASN A 341 -17.04 -12.94 13.84
N SER A 342 -17.07 -11.83 13.10
CA SER A 342 -16.04 -11.44 12.14
C SER A 342 -15.77 -9.94 12.16
N SER A 343 -14.66 -9.52 11.53
CA SER A 343 -14.40 -8.11 11.29
C SER A 343 -15.43 -7.47 10.36
N ASP A 344 -16.02 -8.26 9.46
CA ASP A 344 -17.10 -7.82 8.57
C ASP A 344 -18.37 -7.53 9.35
N ASP A 345 -18.76 -8.39 10.31
CA ASP A 345 -19.92 -8.16 11.18
C ASP A 345 -19.75 -6.87 11.98
N PHE A 346 -18.56 -6.69 12.58
CA PHE A 346 -18.24 -5.49 13.34
C PHE A 346 -18.30 -4.23 12.46
N ALA A 347 -17.63 -4.22 11.31
CA ALA A 347 -17.59 -3.07 10.43
C ALA A 347 -18.96 -2.70 9.84
N ASN A 348 -19.79 -3.70 9.49
CA ASN A 348 -21.15 -3.49 9.01
C ASN A 348 -22.06 -2.94 10.11
N ALA A 349 -22.05 -3.54 11.30
CA ALA A 349 -22.84 -3.06 12.44
C ALA A 349 -22.46 -1.64 12.85
N LEU A 350 -21.16 -1.34 12.86
CA LEU A 350 -20.64 -0.01 13.17
C LEU A 350 -21.12 1.03 12.15
N LEU A 351 -21.05 0.70 10.86
CA LEU A 351 -21.51 1.59 9.79
C LEU A 351 -23.02 1.83 9.87
N GLU A 352 -23.80 0.79 10.13
CA GLU A 352 -25.26 0.89 10.16
C GLU A 352 -25.78 1.58 11.42
N LYS A 353 -25.18 1.33 12.59
CA LYS A 353 -25.69 1.81 13.87
C LYS A 353 -24.98 3.06 14.37
N ALA A 354 -23.65 3.10 14.28
CA ALA A 354 -22.84 4.23 14.75
C ALA A 354 -22.46 5.22 13.64
N LYS A 355 -22.74 4.92 12.36
CA LYS A 355 -22.41 5.76 11.20
C LYS A 355 -20.91 6.03 11.09
N VAL A 356 -20.09 5.00 11.34
CA VAL A 356 -18.64 5.03 11.18
C VAL A 356 -18.21 3.94 10.20
N ALA A 357 -17.50 4.32 9.14
CA ALA A 357 -17.01 3.40 8.12
C ALA A 357 -15.55 3.01 8.42
N LEU A 358 -15.31 1.78 8.83
CA LEU A 358 -14.01 1.13 8.95
C LEU A 358 -13.85 0.03 7.92
N VAL A 359 -12.60 -0.37 7.64
CA VAL A 359 -12.34 -1.46 6.70
C VAL A 359 -12.12 -2.76 7.47
N PRO A 360 -12.95 -3.80 7.26
CA PRO A 360 -12.73 -5.11 7.86
C PRO A 360 -11.46 -5.74 7.28
N CYS A 361 -10.71 -6.46 8.11
CA CYS A 361 -9.42 -7.05 7.71
C CYS A 361 -9.50 -8.55 7.34
N SER A 362 -10.69 -9.12 7.18
CA SER A 362 -10.87 -10.45 6.59
C SER A 362 -10.18 -10.57 5.24
N GLY A 363 -10.37 -9.58 4.35
CA GLY A 363 -9.71 -9.51 3.03
C GLY A 363 -8.21 -9.19 3.08
N PHE A 364 -7.67 -8.78 4.23
CA PHE A 364 -6.22 -8.55 4.44
C PHE A 364 -5.51 -9.78 5.03
N GLY A 365 -6.23 -10.90 5.18
CA GLY A 365 -5.69 -12.15 5.70
C GLY A 365 -5.71 -12.27 7.23
N ASN A 366 -6.36 -11.36 7.96
CA ASN A 366 -6.51 -11.45 9.41
C ASN A 366 -7.84 -10.86 9.89
N ASP A 367 -8.79 -11.72 10.22
CA ASP A 367 -10.17 -11.37 10.59
C ASP A 367 -10.34 -10.87 12.04
N ASN A 368 -9.25 -10.72 12.80
CA ASN A 368 -9.31 -10.20 14.17
C ASN A 368 -9.18 -8.67 14.26
N PHE A 369 -9.06 -8.00 13.11
CA PHE A 369 -8.75 -6.57 13.07
C PHE A 369 -9.69 -5.81 12.14
N VAL A 370 -9.80 -4.51 12.41
CA VAL A 370 -10.34 -3.53 11.46
C VAL A 370 -9.31 -2.43 11.23
N ARG A 371 -9.18 -1.95 10.00
CA ARG A 371 -8.24 -0.91 9.62
C ARG A 371 -8.88 0.46 9.69
N TRP A 372 -8.21 1.39 10.37
CA TRP A 372 -8.48 2.82 10.35
C TRP A 372 -7.46 3.52 9.45
N SER A 373 -7.89 4.56 8.74
CA SER A 373 -6.99 5.53 8.11
C SER A 373 -7.06 6.84 8.88
N TYR A 374 -5.91 7.38 9.29
CA TYR A 374 -5.85 8.73 9.86
C TYR A 374 -5.52 9.81 8.82
N ALA A 375 -5.65 9.49 7.53
CA ALA A 375 -5.64 10.47 6.44
C ALA A 375 -7.00 11.16 6.31
N THR A 376 -7.42 11.84 7.38
CA THR A 376 -8.64 12.65 7.50
C THR A 376 -8.42 13.71 8.58
N SER A 377 -9.35 14.66 8.75
CA SER A 377 -9.20 15.73 9.73
C SER A 377 -9.18 15.21 11.18
N MET A 378 -8.57 15.98 12.09
CA MET A 378 -8.54 15.65 13.52
C MET A 378 -9.96 15.65 14.13
N GLU A 379 -10.84 16.50 13.63
CA GLU A 379 -12.26 16.57 14.02
C GLU A 379 -12.97 15.26 13.69
N ASN A 380 -12.80 14.75 12.48
CA ASN A 380 -13.35 13.46 12.06
C ASN A 380 -12.80 12.31 12.91
N ILE A 381 -11.50 12.35 13.25
CA ILE A 381 -10.87 11.32 14.09
C ILE A 381 -11.50 11.31 15.48
N LYS A 382 -11.66 12.47 16.12
CA LYS A 382 -12.28 12.60 17.43
C LYS A 382 -13.72 12.07 17.41
N GLU A 383 -14.51 12.58 16.50
CA GLU A 383 -15.92 12.19 16.33
C GLU A 383 -16.06 10.67 16.05
N GLY A 384 -15.26 10.13 15.16
CA GLY A 384 -15.31 8.70 14.82
C GLY A 384 -14.97 7.80 15.99
N ILE A 385 -13.93 8.14 16.77
CA ILE A 385 -13.53 7.37 17.94
C ILE A 385 -14.60 7.44 19.02
N ASP A 386 -15.19 8.61 19.28
CA ASP A 386 -16.26 8.78 20.26
C ASP A 386 -17.50 7.91 19.89
N ARG A 387 -17.87 7.87 18.61
CA ARG A 387 -18.94 6.99 18.11
C ARG A 387 -18.62 5.50 18.28
N VAL A 388 -17.37 5.10 18.00
CA VAL A 388 -16.93 3.70 18.17
C VAL A 388 -16.90 3.32 19.65
N GLU A 389 -16.39 4.16 20.53
CA GLU A 389 -16.38 3.94 21.97
C GLU A 389 -17.81 3.75 22.51
N ASN A 390 -18.73 4.63 22.12
CA ASN A 390 -20.13 4.52 22.52
C ASN A 390 -20.80 3.26 21.96
N PHE A 391 -20.45 2.83 20.77
CA PHE A 391 -20.95 1.59 20.18
C PHE A 391 -20.44 0.37 20.93
N ILE A 392 -19.15 0.31 21.26
CA ILE A 392 -18.53 -0.80 21.99
C ILE A 392 -19.09 -0.92 23.43
N LYS A 393 -19.44 0.20 24.09
CA LYS A 393 -20.09 0.18 25.41
C LYS A 393 -21.43 -0.57 25.47
N LEU A 394 -22.02 -0.88 24.32
CA LEU A 394 -23.24 -1.70 24.23
C LEU A 394 -22.95 -3.21 24.24
N THR A 395 -21.68 -3.63 24.41
CA THR A 395 -21.26 -5.04 24.44
C THR A 395 -21.79 -5.76 25.67
N HIS A 396 -22.35 -6.98 25.48
CA HIS A 396 -22.82 -7.88 26.53
C HIS A 396 -22.66 -9.36 26.15
#